data_0a43a413eba299f246a790505780f627
#
_entry.id   0a43a413eba299f246a790505780f627
#
_cell.length_a   1.000
_cell.length_b   1.000
_cell.length_c   1.000
_cell.angle_alpha   90.00
_cell.angle_beta   90.00
_cell.angle_gamma   90.00
#
_symmetry.space_group_name_H-M   'P 1'
#
loop_
_entity.id
_entity.type
_entity.pdbx_description
1 polymer ?
#
loop_
_entity_poly.entity_id
_entity_poly.type
_entity_poly.pdbx_seq_one_letter_code
_entity_poly.pdbx_strand_id
1 'polypeptide(L)'
;ELSKSQNSLKNKFLNPLTFSLYFFLNVPMVWFSGMKLSELSKTKCVSYLPFKWFYRWQNMNPFKSMYFAVQCMGAEISTASLVALAISGTQPSIAFIVTSMSSKYFKKATGNVSFTCNDGEAVFNAVKKAKSISDGVDIKIKTTGTLDDGTIVSEFYFTWSLKQRKN
;
A
#
# COMPACT_ATOMS: atom_id res chain seq x y z
N GLU A 1 8.17 14.80 12.67
CA GLU A 1 9.04 14.70 11.48
C GLU A 1 9.38 13.24 11.19
N LEU A 2 9.81 12.93 9.95
CA LEU A 2 10.33 11.62 9.54
C LEU A 2 11.84 11.54 9.82
N SER A 3 12.33 10.37 10.23
CA SER A 3 13.76 10.10 10.39
C SER A 3 14.49 10.13 9.03
N LYS A 4 15.84 10.16 9.07
CA LYS A 4 16.67 10.10 7.84
C LYS A 4 16.38 8.85 7.00
N SER A 5 16.25 7.68 7.64
CA SER A 5 15.92 6.42 6.96
C SER A 5 14.53 6.45 6.33
N GLN A 6 13.54 7.00 7.04
CA GLN A 6 12.17 7.15 6.54
C GLN A 6 12.10 8.12 5.35
N ASN A 7 12.80 9.24 5.41
CA ASN A 7 12.88 10.18 4.29
C ASN A 7 13.56 9.55 3.06
N SER A 8 14.62 8.77 3.26
CA SER A 8 15.29 8.03 2.19
C SER A 8 14.33 7.04 1.52
N LEU A 9 13.58 6.24 2.30
CA LEU A 9 12.58 5.30 1.77
C LEU A 9 11.45 6.03 1.04
N LYS A 10 10.92 7.10 1.62
CA LYS A 10 9.89 7.94 1.02
C LYS A 10 10.32 8.44 -0.37
N ASN A 11 11.50 9.03 -0.47
CA ASN A 11 12.03 9.55 -1.74
C ASN A 11 12.21 8.44 -2.79
N LYS A 12 12.71 7.26 -2.35
CA LYS A 12 12.86 6.08 -3.21
C LYS A 12 11.51 5.58 -3.74
N PHE A 13 10.47 5.57 -2.91
CA PHE A 13 9.15 5.06 -3.30
C PHE A 13 8.33 6.07 -4.10
N LEU A 14 8.52 7.36 -3.90
CA LEU A 14 7.86 8.40 -4.70
C LEU A 14 8.54 8.68 -6.03
N ASN A 15 9.79 8.27 -6.21
CA ASN A 15 10.46 8.38 -7.50
C ASN A 15 10.03 7.21 -8.40
N PRO A 16 9.41 7.47 -9.57
CA PRO A 16 8.85 6.42 -10.43
C PRO A 16 9.89 5.42 -10.94
N LEU A 17 11.13 5.84 -11.20
CA LEU A 17 12.18 4.95 -11.70
C LEU A 17 12.64 3.98 -10.62
N THR A 18 12.94 4.48 -9.42
CA THR A 18 13.40 3.61 -8.32
C THR A 18 12.28 2.72 -7.79
N PHE A 19 11.03 3.19 -7.76
CA PHE A 19 9.86 2.39 -7.45
C PHE A 19 9.68 1.26 -8.47
N SER A 20 9.69 1.60 -9.76
CA SER A 20 9.54 0.64 -10.86
C SER A 20 10.63 -0.44 -10.81
N LEU A 21 11.90 -0.04 -10.67
CA LEU A 21 13.02 -0.99 -10.56
C LEU A 21 12.90 -1.90 -9.34
N TYR A 22 12.54 -1.33 -8.18
CA TYR A 22 12.35 -2.11 -6.95
C TYR A 22 11.28 -3.18 -7.13
N PHE A 23 10.10 -2.82 -7.68
CA PHE A 23 9.01 -3.77 -7.87
C PHE A 23 9.26 -4.74 -9.02
N PHE A 24 9.94 -4.33 -10.07
CA PHE A 24 10.39 -5.25 -11.11
C PHE A 24 11.23 -6.41 -10.55
N LEU A 25 12.13 -6.11 -9.62
CA LEU A 25 13.03 -7.10 -9.02
C LEU A 25 12.39 -7.93 -7.90
N ASN A 26 11.40 -7.38 -7.17
CA ASN A 26 10.88 -8.00 -5.95
C ASN A 26 9.42 -8.47 -6.07
N VAL A 27 8.58 -7.74 -6.81
CA VAL A 27 7.15 -8.04 -6.99
C VAL A 27 6.75 -7.71 -8.44
N PRO A 28 7.15 -8.53 -9.43
CA PRO A 28 6.95 -8.24 -10.86
C PRO A 28 5.51 -7.92 -11.26
N MET A 29 4.52 -8.49 -10.57
CA MET A 29 3.09 -8.23 -10.85
C MET A 29 2.71 -6.78 -10.55
N VAL A 30 3.26 -6.16 -9.50
CA VAL A 30 3.06 -4.73 -9.21
C VAL A 30 3.67 -3.88 -10.32
N TRP A 31 4.88 -4.19 -10.76
CA TRP A 31 5.53 -3.52 -11.88
C TRP A 31 4.71 -3.67 -13.18
N PHE A 32 4.28 -4.88 -13.51
CA PHE A 32 3.48 -5.17 -14.71
C PHE A 32 2.17 -4.40 -14.75
N SER A 33 1.52 -4.19 -13.62
CA SER A 33 0.28 -3.41 -13.50
C SER A 33 0.44 -1.91 -13.80
N GLY A 34 1.69 -1.40 -13.87
CA GLY A 34 1.99 0.01 -14.03
C GLY A 34 1.71 0.85 -12.78
N MET A 35 1.60 0.19 -11.62
CA MET A 35 1.35 0.86 -10.34
C MET A 35 2.47 1.84 -9.97
N LYS A 36 2.09 2.89 -9.27
CA LYS A 36 3.01 3.86 -8.66
C LYS A 36 2.45 4.41 -7.36
N LEU A 37 3.29 5.01 -6.54
CA LEU A 37 2.85 5.84 -5.44
C LEU A 37 2.77 7.30 -5.87
N SER A 38 1.67 7.96 -5.58
CA SER A 38 1.49 9.40 -5.80
C SER A 38 1.71 10.22 -4.54
N GLU A 39 1.51 9.61 -3.36
CA GLU A 39 1.75 10.26 -2.06
C GLU A 39 2.24 9.24 -1.03
N LEU A 40 3.20 9.65 -0.21
CA LEU A 40 3.64 8.89 0.96
C LEU A 40 4.10 9.87 2.04
N SER A 41 3.39 9.89 3.16
CA SER A 41 3.66 10.75 4.32
C SER A 41 3.49 9.96 5.61
N LYS A 42 3.72 10.61 6.75
CA LYS A 42 3.49 10.00 8.06
C LYS A 42 2.00 9.68 8.31
N THR A 43 1.10 10.40 7.68
CA THR A 43 -0.34 10.30 7.92
C THR A 43 -1.08 9.58 6.79
N LYS A 44 -0.51 9.55 5.56
CA LYS A 44 -1.24 9.15 4.37
C LYS A 44 -0.34 8.47 3.35
N CYS A 45 -0.90 7.49 2.65
CA CYS A 45 -0.32 6.92 1.43
C CYS A 45 -1.36 6.80 0.34
N VAL A 46 -0.98 7.12 -0.89
CA VAL A 46 -1.82 6.94 -2.08
C VAL A 46 -1.06 6.13 -3.12
N SER A 47 -1.56 4.95 -3.43
CA SER A 47 -1.15 4.17 -4.60
C SER A 47 -2.10 4.45 -5.77
N TYR A 48 -1.56 4.40 -6.97
CA TYR A 48 -2.29 4.69 -8.21
C TYR A 48 -2.15 3.54 -9.18
N LEU A 49 -3.28 3.06 -9.71
CA LEU A 49 -3.38 2.04 -10.74
C LEU A 49 -3.92 2.64 -12.04
N PRO A 50 -3.12 2.65 -13.12
CA PRO A 50 -3.58 3.12 -14.42
C PRO A 50 -4.56 2.14 -15.05
N PHE A 51 -5.58 2.67 -15.74
CA PHE A 51 -6.55 1.89 -16.50
C PHE A 51 -6.82 2.50 -17.89
N LYS A 52 -5.76 2.99 -18.54
CA LYS A 52 -5.80 3.58 -19.87
C LYS A 52 -4.77 2.91 -20.79
N TRP A 53 -5.01 2.91 -22.09
CA TRP A 53 -4.10 2.39 -23.12
C TRP A 53 -3.67 0.95 -22.84
N PHE A 54 -2.39 0.67 -22.89
CA PHE A 54 -1.78 -0.64 -22.64
C PHE A 54 -2.11 -1.20 -21.24
N TYR A 55 -2.08 -0.35 -20.19
CA TYR A 55 -2.40 -0.78 -18.83
C TYR A 55 -3.85 -1.23 -18.63
N ARG A 56 -4.77 -0.78 -19.48
CA ARG A 56 -6.13 -1.29 -19.44
C ARG A 56 -6.18 -2.78 -19.75
N TRP A 57 -5.46 -3.23 -20.78
CA TRP A 57 -5.38 -4.65 -21.12
C TRP A 57 -4.77 -5.48 -19.97
N GLN A 58 -3.70 -5.02 -19.35
CA GLN A 58 -3.03 -5.72 -18.26
C GLN A 58 -3.92 -5.85 -17.00
N ASN A 59 -4.74 -4.85 -16.73
CA ASN A 59 -5.47 -4.68 -15.48
C ASN A 59 -6.97 -5.01 -15.59
N MET A 60 -7.49 -5.32 -16.78
CA MET A 60 -8.92 -5.56 -16.96
C MET A 60 -9.32 -7.02 -16.73
N ASN A 61 -10.61 -7.19 -16.42
CA ASN A 61 -11.32 -8.46 -16.41
C ASN A 61 -12.20 -8.61 -17.69
N PRO A 62 -12.81 -9.79 -17.93
CA PRO A 62 -13.70 -10.00 -19.08
C PRO A 62 -14.90 -9.04 -19.15
N PHE A 63 -15.28 -8.41 -18.04
CA PHE A 63 -16.37 -7.43 -17.96
C PHE A 63 -15.93 -6.00 -18.29
N LYS A 64 -14.71 -5.82 -18.81
CA LYS A 64 -14.11 -4.54 -19.25
C LYS A 64 -13.96 -3.50 -18.13
N SER A 65 -13.84 -3.97 -16.90
CA SER A 65 -13.48 -3.18 -15.71
C SER A 65 -12.19 -3.68 -15.09
N MET A 66 -11.59 -2.89 -14.18
CA MET A 66 -10.38 -3.32 -13.48
C MET A 66 -10.64 -4.60 -12.68
N TYR A 67 -9.75 -5.58 -12.84
CA TYR A 67 -9.86 -6.86 -12.14
C TYR A 67 -9.75 -6.67 -10.63
N PHE A 68 -10.62 -7.35 -9.87
CA PHE A 68 -10.68 -7.15 -8.41
C PHE A 68 -9.36 -7.46 -7.71
N ALA A 69 -8.61 -8.47 -8.16
CA ALA A 69 -7.32 -8.81 -7.59
C ALA A 69 -6.25 -7.72 -7.84
N VAL A 70 -6.31 -7.03 -8.99
CA VAL A 70 -5.46 -5.87 -9.28
C VAL A 70 -5.81 -4.71 -8.35
N GLN A 71 -7.10 -4.47 -8.09
CA GLN A 71 -7.53 -3.49 -7.09
C GLN A 71 -7.02 -3.85 -5.69
N CYS A 72 -7.10 -5.15 -5.30
CA CYS A 72 -6.55 -5.64 -4.03
C CYS A 72 -5.05 -5.37 -3.92
N MET A 73 -4.28 -5.60 -4.99
CA MET A 73 -2.85 -5.32 -5.05
C MET A 73 -2.55 -3.83 -4.87
N GLY A 74 -3.32 -2.93 -5.51
CA GLY A 74 -3.21 -1.48 -5.31
C GLY A 74 -3.53 -1.06 -3.88
N ALA A 75 -4.59 -1.62 -3.31
CA ALA A 75 -5.01 -1.38 -1.95
C ALA A 75 -3.95 -1.85 -0.93
N GLU A 76 -3.39 -3.05 -1.15
CA GLU A 76 -2.32 -3.60 -0.30
C GLU A 76 -1.08 -2.69 -0.31
N ILE A 77 -0.60 -2.26 -1.47
CA ILE A 77 0.58 -1.39 -1.58
C ILE A 77 0.38 -0.05 -0.87
N SER A 78 -0.84 0.52 -0.87
CA SER A 78 -1.11 1.78 -0.14
C SER A 78 -0.95 1.60 1.38
N THR A 79 -1.31 0.44 1.92
CA THR A 79 -1.18 0.13 3.35
C THR A 79 0.22 -0.35 3.71
N ALA A 80 0.79 -1.27 2.92
CA ALA A 80 2.13 -1.82 3.11
C ALA A 80 3.22 -0.74 3.07
N SER A 81 3.07 0.26 2.19
CA SER A 81 4.04 1.36 2.09
C SER A 81 4.05 2.24 3.34
N LEU A 82 2.89 2.44 4.00
CA LEU A 82 2.83 3.12 5.31
C LEU A 82 3.54 2.32 6.39
N VAL A 83 3.29 1.00 6.45
CA VAL A 83 3.97 0.13 7.41
C VAL A 83 5.47 0.13 7.15
N ALA A 84 5.90 -0.03 5.88
CA ALA A 84 7.30 0.00 5.50
C ALA A 84 7.98 1.32 5.88
N LEU A 85 7.29 2.46 5.67
CA LEU A 85 7.78 3.77 6.09
C LEU A 85 7.96 3.84 7.61
N ALA A 86 6.96 3.38 8.37
CA ALA A 86 6.97 3.46 9.83
C ALA A 86 8.07 2.60 10.47
N ILE A 87 8.35 1.41 9.90
CA ILE A 87 9.39 0.51 10.41
C ILE A 87 10.80 0.85 9.91
N SER A 88 10.92 1.73 8.91
CA SER A 88 12.22 2.06 8.30
C SER A 88 13.18 2.65 9.31
N GLY A 89 14.34 1.98 9.51
CA GLY A 89 15.38 2.39 10.44
C GLY A 89 15.04 2.21 11.92
N THR A 90 14.00 1.42 12.26
CA THR A 90 13.68 1.11 13.66
C THR A 90 14.69 0.14 14.27
N GLN A 91 14.94 0.34 15.56
CA GLN A 91 15.65 -0.61 16.40
C GLN A 91 14.77 -0.90 17.63
N PRO A 92 14.48 -2.18 17.96
CA PRO A 92 14.80 -3.38 17.19
C PRO A 92 14.09 -3.41 15.81
N SER A 93 14.62 -4.21 14.89
CA SER A 93 14.02 -4.40 13.57
C SER A 93 12.64 -5.07 13.68
N ILE A 94 11.65 -4.56 12.93
CA ILE A 94 10.27 -5.07 12.92
C ILE A 94 10.03 -5.83 11.62
N ALA A 95 9.50 -7.05 11.73
CA ALA A 95 8.90 -7.79 10.63
C ALA A 95 7.40 -7.48 10.58
N PHE A 96 6.80 -7.56 9.39
CA PHE A 96 5.37 -7.40 9.23
C PHE A 96 4.81 -8.37 8.18
N ILE A 97 3.56 -8.77 8.38
CA ILE A 97 2.82 -9.67 7.47
C ILE A 97 1.33 -9.34 7.52
N VAL A 98 0.65 -9.50 6.39
CA VAL A 98 -0.83 -9.48 6.34
C VAL A 98 -1.36 -10.76 6.98
N THR A 99 -2.23 -10.64 7.97
CA THR A 99 -2.89 -11.79 8.63
C THR A 99 -4.34 -11.96 8.19
N SER A 100 -5.00 -10.88 7.78
CA SER A 100 -6.33 -10.94 7.21
C SER A 100 -6.61 -9.77 6.28
N MET A 101 -7.56 -9.96 5.37
CA MET A 101 -8.05 -8.95 4.46
C MET A 101 -9.54 -9.10 4.26
N SER A 102 -10.25 -7.98 4.16
CA SER A 102 -11.63 -7.93 3.69
C SER A 102 -11.83 -6.78 2.72
N SER A 103 -12.74 -6.95 1.77
CA SER A 103 -13.01 -5.95 0.75
C SER A 103 -14.50 -5.82 0.46
N LYS A 104 -14.89 -4.61 0.01
CA LYS A 104 -16.21 -4.31 -0.54
C LYS A 104 -16.04 -3.60 -1.87
N TYR A 105 -16.83 -3.99 -2.85
CA TYR A 105 -16.83 -3.41 -4.19
C TYR A 105 -18.22 -2.80 -4.43
N PHE A 106 -18.25 -1.50 -4.74
CA PHE A 106 -19.50 -0.73 -4.87
C PHE A 106 -19.89 -0.49 -6.32
N LYS A 107 -18.86 -0.27 -7.17
CA LYS A 107 -19.02 0.02 -8.60
C LYS A 107 -17.91 -0.62 -9.42
N LYS A 108 -18.17 -0.84 -10.70
CA LYS A 108 -17.12 -1.26 -11.65
C LYS A 108 -16.09 -0.14 -11.78
N ALA A 109 -14.82 -0.47 -11.57
CA ALA A 109 -13.71 0.44 -11.81
C ALA A 109 -13.39 0.47 -13.31
N THR A 110 -13.91 1.45 -14.02
CA THR A 110 -13.79 1.60 -15.50
C THR A 110 -12.75 2.65 -15.91
N GLY A 111 -12.04 3.22 -14.94
CA GLY A 111 -10.98 4.21 -15.11
C GLY A 111 -9.80 3.92 -14.21
N ASN A 112 -8.86 4.87 -14.15
CA ASN A 112 -7.75 4.82 -13.18
C ASN A 112 -8.31 4.80 -11.76
N VAL A 113 -7.62 4.10 -10.85
CA VAL A 113 -8.02 4.03 -9.45
C VAL A 113 -6.88 4.48 -8.55
N SER A 114 -7.17 5.39 -7.64
CA SER A 114 -6.30 5.77 -6.54
C SER A 114 -6.77 5.10 -5.25
N PHE A 115 -5.87 4.40 -4.56
CA PHE A 115 -6.14 3.80 -3.25
C PHE A 115 -5.52 4.66 -2.17
N THR A 116 -6.37 5.26 -1.35
CA THR A 116 -5.97 6.20 -0.29
C THR A 116 -6.12 5.56 1.07
N CYS A 117 -5.00 5.42 1.78
CA CYS A 117 -4.95 5.04 3.19
C CYS A 117 -4.56 6.26 4.04
N ASN A 118 -5.40 6.65 4.99
CA ASN A 118 -5.19 7.79 5.89
C ASN A 118 -4.82 7.36 7.33
N ASP A 119 -4.56 6.07 7.55
CA ASP A 119 -4.32 5.51 8.89
C ASP A 119 -2.85 5.55 9.31
N GLY A 120 -2.06 6.44 8.71
CA GLY A 120 -0.62 6.51 8.95
C GLY A 120 -0.26 6.75 10.42
N GLU A 121 -0.96 7.64 11.13
CA GLU A 121 -0.70 7.86 12.56
C GLU A 121 -0.93 6.61 13.41
N ALA A 122 -2.01 5.88 13.13
CA ALA A 122 -2.30 4.61 13.80
C ALA A 122 -1.18 3.58 13.54
N VAL A 123 -0.67 3.50 12.29
CA VAL A 123 0.46 2.63 11.91
C VAL A 123 1.73 3.00 12.69
N PHE A 124 2.09 4.29 12.75
CA PHE A 124 3.27 4.73 13.50
C PHE A 124 3.16 4.43 15.00
N ASN A 125 1.97 4.60 15.57
CA ASN A 125 1.71 4.26 16.98
C ASN A 125 1.80 2.74 17.22
N ALA A 126 1.27 1.91 16.30
CA ALA A 126 1.39 0.45 16.38
C ALA A 126 2.84 -0.01 16.30
N VAL A 127 3.65 0.58 15.41
CA VAL A 127 5.10 0.30 15.31
C VAL A 127 5.81 0.71 16.61
N LYS A 128 5.50 1.87 17.17
CA LYS A 128 6.07 2.30 18.47
C LYS A 128 5.75 1.29 19.58
N LYS A 129 4.51 0.79 19.62
CA LYS A 129 4.09 -0.25 20.57
C LYS A 129 4.81 -1.57 20.31
N ALA A 130 4.93 -2.02 19.06
CA ALA A 130 5.60 -3.26 18.69
C ALA A 130 7.10 -3.28 19.05
N LYS A 131 7.76 -2.12 19.14
CA LYS A 131 9.14 -1.99 19.65
C LYS A 131 9.29 -2.29 21.13
N SER A 132 8.23 -2.23 21.90
CA SER A 132 8.25 -2.41 23.37
C SER A 132 7.72 -3.77 23.80
N ILE A 133 7.13 -4.56 22.89
CA ILE A 133 6.47 -5.85 23.19
C ILE A 133 7.02 -6.95 22.29
N SER A 134 7.36 -8.10 22.88
CA SER A 134 7.86 -9.28 22.16
C SER A 134 6.77 -10.04 21.38
N ASP A 135 5.54 -10.00 21.85
CA ASP A 135 4.43 -10.82 21.33
C ASP A 135 3.86 -10.32 19.98
N GLY A 136 4.25 -9.10 19.62
CA GLY A 136 3.76 -8.45 18.40
C GLY A 136 2.51 -7.61 18.62
N VAL A 137 2.14 -6.85 17.60
CA VAL A 137 0.98 -5.96 17.58
C VAL A 137 0.26 -6.11 16.26
N ASP A 138 -1.03 -6.38 16.31
CA ASP A 138 -1.88 -6.36 15.13
C ASP A 138 -2.55 -5.01 14.97
N ILE A 139 -2.60 -4.52 13.74
CA ILE A 139 -3.30 -3.29 13.39
C ILE A 139 -4.17 -3.51 12.16
N LYS A 140 -5.44 -3.15 12.25
CA LYS A 140 -6.38 -3.14 11.13
C LYS A 140 -6.46 -1.73 10.57
N ILE A 141 -6.17 -1.57 9.29
CA ILE A 141 -6.18 -0.28 8.58
C ILE A 141 -7.01 -0.36 7.31
N LYS A 142 -7.56 0.80 6.93
CA LYS A 142 -8.47 0.95 5.80
C LYS A 142 -7.79 1.66 4.63
N THR A 143 -8.14 1.24 3.41
CA THR A 143 -7.84 2.01 2.21
C THR A 143 -9.07 2.05 1.30
N THR A 144 -9.28 3.17 0.61
CA THR A 144 -10.44 3.42 -0.25
C THR A 144 -9.98 3.64 -1.67
N GLY A 145 -10.54 2.86 -2.61
CA GLY A 145 -10.31 3.00 -4.05
C GLY A 145 -11.30 3.99 -4.67
N THR A 146 -10.78 5.01 -5.35
CA THR A 146 -11.57 6.06 -6.01
C THR A 146 -11.13 6.24 -7.46
N LEU A 147 -12.09 6.50 -8.35
CA LEU A 147 -11.82 6.95 -9.72
C LEU A 147 -11.35 8.42 -9.74
N ASP A 148 -10.85 8.88 -10.89
CA ASP A 148 -10.39 10.25 -11.09
C ASP A 148 -11.50 11.32 -10.85
N ASP A 149 -12.77 10.96 -10.96
CA ASP A 149 -13.93 11.82 -10.68
C ASP A 149 -14.38 11.80 -9.20
N GLY A 150 -13.63 11.09 -8.33
CA GLY A 150 -13.95 10.95 -6.91
C GLY A 150 -14.95 9.82 -6.59
N THR A 151 -15.45 9.09 -7.59
CA THR A 151 -16.36 7.97 -7.34
C THR A 151 -15.66 6.86 -6.57
N ILE A 152 -16.19 6.47 -5.41
CA ILE A 152 -15.70 5.34 -4.64
C ILE A 152 -16.11 4.04 -5.35
N VAL A 153 -15.14 3.19 -5.68
CA VAL A 153 -15.35 1.90 -6.35
C VAL A 153 -15.16 0.72 -5.40
N SER A 154 -14.29 0.86 -4.40
CA SER A 154 -13.99 -0.22 -3.47
C SER A 154 -13.42 0.28 -2.15
N GLU A 155 -13.54 -0.54 -1.12
CA GLU A 155 -12.91 -0.37 0.18
C GLU A 155 -12.24 -1.66 0.61
N PHE A 156 -11.07 -1.56 1.22
CA PHE A 156 -10.30 -2.67 1.74
C PHE A 156 -9.89 -2.42 3.18
N TYR A 157 -9.86 -3.49 3.96
CA TYR A 157 -9.32 -3.52 5.30
C TYR A 157 -8.24 -4.59 5.34
N PHE A 158 -7.04 -4.22 5.76
CA PHE A 158 -5.93 -5.15 5.99
C PHE A 158 -5.58 -5.17 7.47
N THR A 159 -5.39 -6.35 8.02
CA THR A 159 -4.79 -6.53 9.34
C THR A 159 -3.32 -6.89 9.14
N TRP A 160 -2.45 -6.02 9.63
CA TRP A 160 -1.00 -6.20 9.61
C TRP A 160 -0.53 -6.62 10.99
N SER A 161 0.20 -7.73 11.08
CA SER A 161 0.90 -8.16 12.29
C SER A 161 2.33 -7.65 12.26
N LEU A 162 2.72 -6.93 13.31
CA LEU A 162 4.02 -6.30 13.49
C LEU A 162 4.74 -6.98 14.63
N LYS A 163 5.93 -7.55 14.39
CA LYS A 163 6.69 -8.28 15.42
C LYS A 163 8.17 -7.97 15.34
N GLN A 164 8.82 -7.88 16.50
CA GLN A 164 10.27 -7.78 16.55
C GLN A 164 10.92 -9.01 15.90
N ARG A 165 11.94 -8.79 15.05
CA ARG A 165 12.76 -9.89 14.56
C ARG A 165 13.63 -10.41 15.71
N LYS A 166 13.58 -11.71 15.95
CA LYS A 166 14.57 -12.37 16.81
C LYS A 166 15.90 -12.38 16.04
N ASN A 167 16.94 -11.83 16.65
CA ASN A 167 18.32 -11.96 16.17
C ASN A 167 18.75 -13.42 16.31
#